data_e7941b70f247be62c92a799ea515634c
#
_entry.id   e7941b70f247be62c92a799ea515634c
#
_cell.length_a   1.000
_cell.length_b   1.000
_cell.length_c   1.000
_cell.angle_alpha   90.00
_cell.angle_beta   90.00
_cell.angle_gamma   90.00
#
_symmetry.space_group_name_H-M   'P 1'
#
loop_
_entity.id
_entity.type
_entity.pdbx_description
1 polymer ?
#
loop_
_entity_poly.entity_id
_entity_poly.type
_entity_poly.pdbx_seq_one_letter_code
_entity_poly.pdbx_strand_id
1 'polypeptide(L)'
;MGGNGIMKHRLLILGTLGEFEQLVQKAREKGYYTIVCDGYPDGPARKFADEAFQIPVTDTERIACLCREKEIDGIITFFWNVW
;
A
#
# COMPACT_ATOMS: atom_id res chain seq x y z
N MET A 1 22.79 0.05 15.20
CA MET A 1 22.47 0.02 15.03
C MET A 1 21.89 0.10 14.93
N GLY A 2 21.79 -0.13 14.80
CA GLY A 2 21.23 -0.17 14.46
C GLY A 2 20.64 -0.17 14.18
N GLY A 3 20.41 -0.26 14.04
CA GLY A 3 19.80 -0.28 13.50
C GLY A 3 19.28 -0.22 13.15
N ASN A 4 19.33 -0.24 13.23
CA ASN A 4 18.77 -0.13 12.69
C ASN A 4 18.16 0.39 12.32
N GLY A 5 18.49 0.84 13.01
CA GLY A 5 17.76 1.74 12.38
C GLY A 5 17.24 1.42 11.19
N ILE A 6 16.70 0.62 11.28
CA ILE A 6 16.27 0.11 10.23
C ILE A 6 15.21 0.82 9.64
N MET A 7 15.39 1.29 8.46
CA MET A 7 14.36 1.89 7.73
C MET A 7 13.65 0.82 7.00
N LYS A 8 12.40 0.60 7.34
CA LYS A 8 11.58 -0.30 6.58
C LYS A 8 11.30 0.31 5.22
N HIS A 9 11.35 -0.50 4.21
CA HIS A 9 10.89 -0.07 2.89
C HIS A 9 9.39 0.15 2.95
N ARG A 10 8.93 1.17 2.30
CA ARG A 10 7.53 1.55 2.30
C ARG A 10 6.88 1.11 1.00
N LEU A 11 5.81 0.34 1.15
CA LEU A 11 5.16 -0.29 0.03
C LEU A 11 3.74 0.23 -0.07
N LEU A 12 3.38 0.75 -1.23
CA LEU A 12 2.02 1.21 -1.48
C LEU A 12 1.29 0.16 -2.28
N ILE A 13 0.14 -0.26 -1.78
CA ILE A 13 -0.66 -1.27 -2.44
C ILE A 13 -1.96 -0.61 -2.89
N LEU A 14 -2.23 -0.66 -4.19
CA LEU A 14 -3.40 -0.03 -4.75
C LEU A 14 -4.53 -1.03 -4.78
N GLY A 15 -5.27 -1.11 -3.70
CA GLY A 15 -6.40 -2.01 -3.58
C GLY A 15 -6.59 -2.44 -2.14
N THR A 16 -7.83 -2.71 -1.77
CA THR A 16 -8.13 -3.12 -0.40
C THR A 16 -9.10 -4.29 -0.36
N LEU A 17 -9.45 -4.87 -1.51
CA LEU A 17 -10.40 -5.96 -1.55
C LEU A 17 -9.75 -7.25 -1.04
N GLY A 18 -10.55 -8.30 -0.98
CA GLY A 18 -10.14 -9.53 -0.33
C GLY A 18 -8.85 -10.13 -0.85
N GLU A 19 -8.61 -10.05 -2.15
CA GLU A 19 -7.39 -10.62 -2.69
C GLU A 19 -6.15 -9.90 -2.22
N PHE A 20 -6.29 -8.70 -1.67
CA PHE A 20 -5.14 -7.96 -1.16
C PHE A 20 -4.83 -8.26 0.29
N GLU A 21 -5.72 -8.97 0.99
CA GLU A 21 -5.50 -9.26 2.41
C GLU A 21 -4.22 -10.04 2.63
N GLN A 22 -4.04 -11.11 1.87
CA GLN A 22 -2.85 -11.94 2.04
C GLN A 22 -1.60 -11.20 1.60
N LEU A 23 -1.72 -10.38 0.56
CA LEU A 23 -0.59 -9.61 0.09
C LEU A 23 -0.09 -8.66 1.16
N VAL A 24 -1.01 -7.96 1.80
CA VAL A 24 -0.63 -7.01 2.85
C VAL A 24 0.00 -7.75 4.03
N GLN A 25 -0.59 -8.87 4.43
CA GLN A 25 -0.06 -9.63 5.55
C GLN A 25 1.34 -10.15 5.25
N LYS A 26 1.54 -10.67 4.04
CA LYS A 26 2.85 -11.17 3.65
C LYS A 26 3.89 -10.06 3.62
N ALA A 27 3.51 -8.91 3.12
CA ALA A 27 4.43 -7.79 3.06
C ALA A 27 4.86 -7.38 4.46
N ARG A 28 3.92 -7.35 5.40
CA ARG A 28 4.25 -6.99 6.76
C ARG A 28 5.15 -8.05 7.40
N GLU A 29 4.89 -9.32 7.11
CA GLU A 29 5.74 -10.38 7.63
C GLU A 29 7.17 -10.23 7.15
N LYS A 30 7.35 -9.71 5.95
CA LYS A 30 8.69 -9.51 5.41
C LYS A 30 9.33 -8.21 5.85
N GLY A 31 8.64 -7.44 6.68
CA GLY A 31 9.22 -6.23 7.25
C GLY A 31 8.93 -4.96 6.49
N TYR A 32 8.00 -4.98 5.54
CA TYR A 32 7.64 -3.76 4.84
C TYR A 32 6.65 -2.94 5.65
N TYR A 33 6.76 -1.64 5.52
CA TYR A 33 5.74 -0.74 6.04
C TYR A 33 4.68 -0.60 4.96
N THR A 34 3.48 -1.06 5.23
CA THR A 34 2.45 -1.19 4.19
C THR A 34 1.43 -0.06 4.25
N ILE A 35 1.15 0.48 3.10
CA ILE A 35 0.14 1.53 2.95
C ILE A 35 -0.80 1.08 1.85
N VAL A 36 -2.09 1.05 2.14
CA VAL A 36 -3.07 0.66 1.12
C VAL A 36 -3.90 1.87 0.73
N CYS A 37 -4.37 1.87 -0.50
CA CYS A 37 -5.10 2.99 -1.06
C CYS A 37 -6.16 2.46 -2.00
N ASP A 38 -7.40 2.89 -1.82
CA ASP A 38 -8.50 2.43 -2.65
C ASP A 38 -9.64 3.42 -2.50
N GLY A 39 -10.52 3.45 -3.49
CA GLY A 39 -11.71 4.26 -3.41
C GLY A 39 -12.77 3.70 -2.48
N TYR A 40 -12.68 2.43 -2.13
CA TYR A 40 -13.64 1.82 -1.21
C TYR A 40 -13.26 2.13 0.23
N PRO A 41 -14.21 2.60 1.03
CA PRO A 41 -13.90 2.99 2.41
C PRO A 41 -13.67 1.84 3.37
N ASP A 42 -14.20 0.67 3.07
CA ASP A 42 -14.10 -0.44 4.01
C ASP A 42 -13.63 -1.73 3.38
N GLY A 43 -12.69 -1.66 2.47
CA GLY A 43 -12.09 -2.85 1.91
C GLY A 43 -11.38 -3.65 3.01
N PRO A 44 -11.49 -4.97 3.00
CA PRO A 44 -11.02 -5.78 4.11
C PRO A 44 -9.51 -5.74 4.34
N ALA A 45 -8.73 -5.45 3.32
CA ALA A 45 -7.27 -5.41 3.51
C ALA A 45 -6.82 -4.20 4.33
N ARG A 46 -7.69 -3.20 4.50
CA ARG A 46 -7.32 -2.00 5.23
C ARG A 46 -6.88 -2.29 6.66
N LYS A 47 -7.52 -3.25 7.30
CA LYS A 47 -7.24 -3.50 8.70
C LYS A 47 -5.89 -4.19 8.92
N PHE A 48 -5.31 -4.74 7.88
CA PHE A 48 -4.01 -5.39 8.00
C PHE A 48 -2.84 -4.48 7.67
N ALA A 49 -3.12 -3.33 7.07
CA ALA A 49 -2.05 -2.41 6.67
C ALA A 49 -1.66 -1.48 7.80
N ASP A 50 -0.47 -0.91 7.69
CA ASP A 50 -0.03 0.08 8.66
C ASP A 50 -0.79 1.39 8.49
N GLU A 51 -1.10 1.76 7.25
CA GLU A 51 -1.92 2.93 6.98
C GLU A 51 -2.85 2.63 5.83
N ALA A 52 -3.99 3.30 5.81
CA ALA A 52 -4.96 3.11 4.75
C ALA A 52 -5.56 4.45 4.37
N PHE A 53 -5.68 4.67 3.07
CA PHE A 53 -6.22 5.92 2.55
C PHE A 53 -7.36 5.65 1.59
N GLN A 54 -8.36 6.49 1.61
CA GLN A 54 -9.47 6.36 0.66
C GLN A 54 -9.24 7.32 -0.49
N ILE A 55 -8.50 6.86 -1.47
CA ILE A 55 -8.22 7.62 -2.69
C ILE A 55 -8.48 6.70 -3.86
N PRO A 56 -9.34 7.09 -4.80
CA PRO A 56 -9.60 6.23 -5.96
C PRO A 56 -8.30 5.96 -6.71
N VAL A 57 -8.13 4.72 -7.15
CA VAL A 57 -6.90 4.35 -7.83
C VAL A 57 -6.74 5.08 -9.15
N THR A 58 -7.80 5.71 -9.65
CA THR A 58 -7.72 6.50 -10.87
C THR A 58 -7.26 7.93 -10.61
N ASP A 59 -7.18 8.34 -9.35
CA ASP A 59 -6.76 9.69 -9.01
C ASP A 59 -5.25 9.73 -8.91
N THR A 60 -4.60 9.75 -10.06
CA THR A 60 -3.15 9.60 -10.13
C THR A 60 -2.41 10.76 -9.48
N GLU A 61 -2.99 11.94 -9.50
CA GLU A 61 -2.31 13.09 -8.89
C GLU A 61 -2.23 12.95 -7.38
N ARG A 62 -3.33 12.53 -6.75
CA ARG A 62 -3.32 12.35 -5.31
C ARG A 62 -2.45 11.19 -4.90
N ILE A 63 -2.44 10.14 -5.72
CA ILE A 63 -1.58 9.00 -5.43
C ILE A 63 -0.11 9.41 -5.55
N ALA A 64 0.23 10.22 -6.54
CA ALA A 64 1.59 10.70 -6.68
C ALA A 64 1.99 11.55 -5.48
N CYS A 65 1.09 12.39 -5.00
CA CYS A 65 1.36 13.18 -3.80
C CYS A 65 1.58 12.27 -2.60
N LEU A 66 0.76 11.24 -2.47
CA LEU A 66 0.90 10.30 -1.37
C LEU A 66 2.26 9.60 -1.43
N CYS A 67 2.69 9.20 -2.61
CA CYS A 67 3.98 8.55 -2.78
C CYS A 67 5.12 9.45 -2.32
N ARG A 68 5.04 10.73 -2.65
CA ARG A 68 6.08 11.66 -2.24
C ARG A 68 6.02 11.92 -0.73
N GLU A 69 4.83 12.13 -0.22
CA GLU A 69 4.64 12.42 1.19
C GLU A 69 5.12 11.29 2.07
N LYS A 70 4.83 10.08 1.68
CA LYS A 70 5.15 8.90 2.46
C LYS A 70 6.47 8.26 2.05
N GLU A 71 7.16 8.83 1.09
CA GLU A 71 8.45 8.31 0.63
C GLU A 71 8.34 6.84 0.25
N ILE A 72 7.41 6.57 -0.65
CA ILE A 72 7.12 5.21 -1.08
C ILE A 72 8.28 4.63 -1.90
N ASP A 73 8.68 3.42 -1.59
CA ASP A 73 9.75 2.73 -2.29
C ASP A 73 9.24 1.84 -3.42
N GLY A 74 8.03 1.35 -3.32
CA GLY A 74 7.48 0.49 -4.36
C GLY A 74 5.97 0.51 -4.36
N ILE A 75 5.39 0.24 -5.51
CA ILE A 75 3.93 0.23 -5.67
C ILE A 75 3.52 -1.10 -6.25
N ILE A 76 2.50 -1.70 -5.65
CA ILE A 76 1.94 -2.95 -6.15
C ILE A 76 0.49 -2.71 -6.57
N THR A 77 0.15 -3.21 -7.74
CA THR A 77 -1.22 -3.11 -8.22
C THR A 77 -1.53 -4.39 -9.00
N PHE A 78 -2.79 -4.77 -9.02
CA PHE A 78 -3.21 -5.94 -9.76
C PHE A 78 -4.08 -5.56 -10.92
N PHE A 79 -3.73 -4.54 -11.63
CA PHE A 79 -4.42 -4.28 -12.82
C PHE A 79 -3.92 -5.17 -13.85
N TRP A 80 -4.72 -5.99 -14.46
CA TRP A 80 -4.29 -6.84 -15.38
C TRP A 80 -5.00 -6.69 -16.59
N ASN A 81 -4.60 -6.82 -17.51
CA ASN A 81 -5.09 -6.75 -18.61
C ASN A 81 -5.20 -5.82 -19.19
N VAL A 82 -4.94 -5.28 -19.05
CA VAL A 82 -5.28 -4.36 -19.55
C VAL A 82 -4.73 -3.88 -20.67
N TRP A 83 -3.80 -4.13 -21.20
CA TRP A 83 -3.42 -3.76 -22.49
C TRP A 83 -3.16 -5.00 -23.27
#